data_650c94d4f41882fa2e69023ec02703b3
#
_entry.id   650c94d4f41882fa2e69023ec02703b3
#
_cell.length_a   1.000
_cell.length_b   1.000
_cell.length_c   1.000
_cell.angle_alpha   90.00
_cell.angle_beta   90.00
_cell.angle_gamma   90.00
#
_symmetry.space_group_name_H-M   'P 1'
#
loop_
_entity.id
_entity.type
_entity.pdbx_description
1 polymer ?
#
loop_
_entity_poly.entity_id
_entity_poly.type
_entity_poly.pdbx_seq_one_letter_code
_entity_poly.pdbx_strand_id
1 'polypeptide(L)'
;MTDRLPGGTDFVALLRSLGHDPFTSVPSNAPTPPITHGTTICAIRYADGVVMAGDRRATAGNFIAHRAMEKIYPADRHSGVAIAGAAGAAMEMVKIFQLQLEHYEKLEGVPLSLEGKANTLAQMVRSNLPAAIQMGLIVVPLFAGYDTRRHRGRIYTYDATGGRYEETDFQAEGSGGRDARTTIKLSWRDGMDRAETVELAVQALYEAADEDSATGGPDPVRGIYPMVATITVDGFEELPEEQILERFAALIERKRRAADPGPPPPPPPPPARTRAPRSRGAESA
;
A
#
# COMPACT_ATOMS: atom_id res chain seq x y z
N MET A 1 4.78 -29.44 49.96
CA MET A 1 4.10 -29.86 48.70
C MET A 1 4.16 -28.65 47.78
N THR A 2 5.22 -28.57 46.99
CA THR A 2 5.50 -27.42 46.11
C THR A 2 4.88 -27.75 44.75
N ASP A 3 3.75 -27.11 44.49
CA ASP A 3 3.08 -27.15 43.19
C ASP A 3 3.99 -26.47 42.17
N ARG A 4 4.65 -27.30 41.35
CA ARG A 4 5.39 -26.81 40.17
C ARG A 4 4.36 -26.41 39.14
N LEU A 5 4.28 -25.12 38.85
CA LEU A 5 3.61 -24.62 37.65
C LEU A 5 4.17 -25.37 36.40
N PRO A 6 3.35 -25.89 35.50
CA PRO A 6 3.82 -26.55 34.30
C PRO A 6 4.69 -25.56 33.51
N GLY A 7 5.98 -25.91 33.36
CA GLY A 7 6.97 -25.10 32.67
C GLY A 7 6.75 -25.17 31.17
N GLY A 8 6.01 -24.21 30.66
CA GLY A 8 5.89 -23.93 29.22
C GLY A 8 5.63 -22.44 29.07
N THR A 9 6.32 -21.82 28.10
CA THR A 9 6.14 -20.41 27.74
C THR A 9 4.81 -20.15 26.98
N ASP A 10 3.90 -21.12 26.96
CA ASP A 10 2.61 -21.01 26.28
C ASP A 10 1.57 -20.39 27.25
N PHE A 11 1.34 -19.11 27.08
CA PHE A 11 0.35 -18.34 27.84
C PHE A 11 -1.07 -18.87 27.65
N VAL A 12 -1.43 -19.44 26.49
CA VAL A 12 -2.74 -20.03 26.24
C VAL A 12 -2.92 -21.32 27.04
N ALA A 13 -1.87 -22.16 27.14
CA ALA A 13 -1.90 -23.36 27.96
C ALA A 13 -2.03 -23.00 29.46
N LEU A 14 -1.39 -21.94 29.92
CA LEU A 14 -1.55 -21.42 31.28
C LEU A 14 -2.98 -20.95 31.55
N LEU A 15 -3.58 -20.16 30.64
CA LEU A 15 -4.97 -19.72 30.78
C LEU A 15 -5.94 -20.91 30.84
N ARG A 16 -5.77 -21.91 29.99
CA ARG A 16 -6.58 -23.15 30.03
C ARG A 16 -6.43 -23.89 31.35
N SER A 17 -5.23 -23.99 31.88
CA SER A 17 -4.99 -24.65 33.19
C SER A 17 -5.64 -23.90 34.36
N LEU A 18 -5.90 -22.60 34.21
CA LEU A 18 -6.60 -21.75 35.16
C LEU A 18 -8.13 -21.72 34.92
N GLY A 19 -8.67 -22.52 33.99
CA GLY A 19 -10.09 -22.55 33.65
C GLY A 19 -10.56 -21.39 32.76
N HIS A 20 -9.63 -20.59 32.24
CA HIS A 20 -9.90 -19.50 31.32
C HIS A 20 -9.46 -19.90 29.90
N ASP A 21 -10.31 -20.63 29.17
CA ASP A 21 -10.04 -20.87 27.74
C ASP A 21 -10.52 -19.66 26.92
N PRO A 22 -9.62 -18.86 26.33
CA PRO A 22 -10.02 -17.71 25.55
C PRO A 22 -10.78 -18.06 24.28
N PHE A 23 -10.90 -19.36 23.94
CA PHE A 23 -11.55 -19.86 22.72
C PHE A 23 -12.86 -20.64 22.97
N THR A 24 -13.35 -20.74 24.21
CA THR A 24 -14.55 -21.56 24.56
C THR A 24 -15.87 -21.05 23.99
N SER A 25 -15.91 -19.84 23.42
CA SER A 25 -17.14 -19.26 22.87
C SER A 25 -17.39 -19.53 21.39
N VAL A 26 -16.46 -20.21 20.69
CA VAL A 26 -16.62 -20.53 19.27
C VAL A 26 -16.83 -22.03 19.11
N PRO A 27 -17.99 -22.51 18.59
CA PRO A 27 -18.15 -23.90 18.26
C PRO A 27 -17.08 -24.31 17.24
N SER A 28 -16.32 -25.38 17.52
CA SER A 28 -15.21 -25.84 16.66
C SER A 28 -15.62 -26.24 15.23
N ASN A 29 -16.94 -26.33 14.95
CA ASN A 29 -17.54 -26.69 13.67
C ASN A 29 -18.33 -25.53 13.04
N ALA A 30 -18.25 -24.32 13.53
CA ALA A 30 -18.87 -23.20 12.84
C ALA A 30 -18.14 -22.98 11.50
N PRO A 31 -18.86 -22.96 10.36
CA PRO A 31 -18.21 -22.62 9.10
C PRO A 31 -17.63 -21.22 9.23
N THR A 32 -16.31 -21.10 9.03
CA THR A 32 -15.66 -19.79 8.96
C THR A 32 -16.30 -19.03 7.81
N PRO A 33 -16.93 -17.88 8.03
CA PRO A 33 -17.50 -17.12 6.93
C PRO A 33 -16.38 -16.81 5.92
N PRO A 34 -16.65 -16.81 4.62
CA PRO A 34 -15.66 -16.45 3.62
C PRO A 34 -15.23 -15.01 3.88
N ILE A 35 -14.01 -14.84 4.36
CA ILE A 35 -13.47 -13.53 4.66
C ILE A 35 -12.92 -12.97 3.36
N THR A 36 -13.38 -11.78 3.03
CA THR A 36 -12.93 -11.01 1.86
C THR A 36 -11.52 -10.48 2.13
N HIS A 37 -10.53 -11.02 1.42
CA HIS A 37 -9.12 -10.67 1.65
C HIS A 37 -8.42 -10.05 0.44
N GLY A 38 -9.14 -9.76 -0.64
CA GLY A 38 -8.54 -9.16 -1.83
C GLY A 38 -8.36 -7.66 -1.66
N THR A 39 -7.11 -7.21 -1.63
CA THR A 39 -6.78 -5.79 -1.49
C THR A 39 -5.31 -5.59 -1.81
N THR A 40 -4.99 -4.49 -2.50
CA THR A 40 -3.64 -3.94 -2.54
C THR A 40 -3.68 -2.46 -2.26
N ILE A 41 -2.95 -2.05 -1.26
CA ILE A 41 -2.76 -0.66 -0.87
C ILE A 41 -1.27 -0.36 -0.76
N CYS A 42 -0.88 0.88 -1.06
CA CYS A 42 0.49 1.33 -0.89
C CYS A 42 0.55 2.78 -0.40
N ALA A 43 1.67 3.13 0.20
CA ALA A 43 2.05 4.49 0.54
C ALA A 43 3.51 4.73 0.12
N ILE A 44 3.79 5.88 -0.48
CA ILE A 44 5.10 6.23 -1.03
C ILE A 44 5.44 7.64 -0.59
N ARG A 45 6.56 7.80 0.09
CA ARG A 45 7.08 9.13 0.47
C ARG A 45 7.70 9.80 -0.75
N TYR A 46 7.48 11.09 -0.88
CA TYR A 46 8.11 11.97 -1.86
C TYR A 46 8.59 13.27 -1.21
N ALA A 47 9.16 14.19 -1.99
CA ALA A 47 9.78 15.41 -1.47
C ALA A 47 8.86 16.21 -0.52
N ASP A 48 7.59 16.41 -0.90
CA ASP A 48 6.67 17.30 -0.19
C ASP A 48 5.62 16.58 0.67
N GLY A 49 5.64 15.23 0.73
CA GLY A 49 4.63 14.50 1.48
C GLY A 49 4.60 13.01 1.24
N VAL A 50 3.37 12.44 1.19
CA VAL A 50 3.11 11.03 0.93
C VAL A 50 2.00 10.88 -0.12
N VAL A 51 2.19 9.96 -1.06
CA VAL A 51 1.12 9.42 -1.92
C VAL A 51 0.60 8.15 -1.29
N MET A 52 -0.72 8.02 -1.15
CA MET A 52 -1.40 6.77 -0.81
C MET A 52 -2.20 6.30 -2.01
N ALA A 53 -2.16 5.00 -2.32
CA ALA A 53 -2.94 4.43 -3.41
C ALA A 53 -3.50 3.06 -3.04
N GLY A 54 -4.65 2.70 -3.63
CA GLY A 54 -5.32 1.43 -3.39
C GLY A 54 -6.18 1.00 -4.57
N ASP A 55 -6.25 -0.32 -4.80
CA ASP A 55 -7.20 -0.88 -5.75
C ASP A 55 -8.64 -0.81 -5.21
N ARG A 56 -9.63 -1.15 -6.03
CA ARG A 56 -11.05 -1.02 -5.67
C ARG A 56 -11.81 -2.35 -5.61
N ARG A 57 -11.14 -3.49 -5.78
CA ARG A 57 -11.77 -4.82 -5.76
C ARG A 57 -11.88 -5.36 -4.34
N ALA A 58 -13.04 -5.91 -4.02
CA ALA A 58 -13.21 -6.80 -2.88
C ALA A 58 -13.64 -8.18 -3.37
N THR A 59 -13.04 -9.25 -2.85
CA THR A 59 -13.33 -10.63 -3.23
C THR A 59 -13.94 -11.40 -2.07
N ALA A 60 -14.76 -12.40 -2.38
CA ALA A 60 -15.28 -13.39 -1.43
C ALA A 60 -14.92 -14.78 -1.98
N GLY A 61 -13.83 -15.35 -1.50
CA GLY A 61 -13.22 -16.52 -2.12
C GLY A 61 -12.86 -16.23 -3.58
N ASN A 62 -13.40 -17.01 -4.50
CA ASN A 62 -13.14 -16.87 -5.94
C ASN A 62 -14.06 -15.87 -6.66
N PHE A 63 -14.96 -15.19 -5.94
CA PHE A 63 -15.91 -14.26 -6.54
C PHE A 63 -15.51 -12.81 -6.25
N ILE A 64 -15.78 -11.92 -7.20
CA ILE A 64 -15.70 -10.47 -6.99
C ILE A 64 -16.97 -10.05 -6.27
N ALA A 65 -16.86 -9.72 -4.97
CA ALA A 65 -17.97 -9.27 -4.15
C ALA A 65 -18.31 -7.80 -4.41
N HIS A 66 -17.30 -6.95 -4.58
CA HIS A 66 -17.47 -5.53 -4.87
C HIS A 66 -16.36 -5.03 -5.80
N ARG A 67 -16.69 -4.10 -6.73
CA ARG A 67 -15.75 -3.63 -7.76
C ARG A 67 -15.24 -2.19 -7.53
N ALA A 68 -15.94 -1.43 -6.71
CA ALA A 68 -15.68 0.00 -6.49
C ALA A 68 -15.61 0.33 -4.99
N MET A 69 -14.97 -0.55 -4.20
CA MET A 69 -14.78 -0.34 -2.77
C MET A 69 -13.75 0.75 -2.52
N GLU A 70 -14.05 1.65 -1.60
CA GLU A 70 -13.07 2.59 -1.09
C GLU A 70 -12.13 1.89 -0.10
N LYS A 71 -10.83 2.17 -0.19
CA LYS A 71 -9.79 1.58 0.64
C LYS A 71 -8.86 2.62 1.26
N ILE A 72 -8.99 3.89 0.85
CA ILE A 72 -8.22 5.01 1.37
C ILE A 72 -9.20 6.01 1.95
N TYR A 73 -8.94 6.45 3.16
CA TYR A 73 -9.80 7.37 3.88
C TYR A 73 -8.96 8.49 4.50
N PRO A 74 -9.41 9.74 4.48
CA PRO A 74 -8.82 10.76 5.31
C PRO A 74 -9.00 10.36 6.79
N ALA A 75 -7.94 10.39 7.58
CA ALA A 75 -8.04 10.21 9.02
C ALA A 75 -8.35 11.56 9.70
N ASP A 76 -7.64 12.58 9.26
CA ASP A 76 -7.90 13.99 9.53
C ASP A 76 -7.28 14.86 8.42
N ARG A 77 -7.15 16.17 8.65
CA ARG A 77 -6.62 17.10 7.64
C ARG A 77 -5.25 16.70 7.08
N HIS A 78 -4.34 16.16 7.89
CA HIS A 78 -2.94 15.91 7.51
C HIS A 78 -2.57 14.43 7.57
N SER A 79 -3.55 13.53 7.64
CA SER A 79 -3.27 12.10 7.65
C SER A 79 -4.36 11.29 6.98
N GLY A 80 -3.98 10.12 6.47
CA GLY A 80 -4.85 9.15 5.83
C GLY A 80 -4.58 7.74 6.33
N VAL A 81 -5.58 6.89 6.21
CA VAL A 81 -5.50 5.46 6.49
C VAL A 81 -5.99 4.68 5.29
N ALA A 82 -5.19 3.75 4.82
CA ALA A 82 -5.60 2.73 3.86
C ALA A 82 -5.81 1.41 4.59
N ILE A 83 -6.77 0.62 4.12
CA ILE A 83 -7.17 -0.62 4.80
C ILE A 83 -7.06 -1.84 3.89
N ALA A 84 -6.52 -2.92 4.44
CA ALA A 84 -6.54 -4.25 3.88
C ALA A 84 -7.14 -5.24 4.90
N GLY A 85 -7.65 -6.38 4.41
CA GLY A 85 -8.25 -7.42 5.24
C GLY A 85 -9.77 -7.37 5.28
N ALA A 86 -10.38 -7.70 6.42
CA ALA A 86 -11.83 -7.81 6.61
C ALA A 86 -12.52 -6.45 6.48
N ALA A 87 -13.17 -6.21 5.34
CA ALA A 87 -13.71 -4.91 4.94
C ALA A 87 -14.63 -4.26 5.99
N GLY A 88 -15.59 -5.02 6.55
CA GLY A 88 -16.52 -4.50 7.54
C GLY A 88 -15.83 -3.99 8.80
N ALA A 89 -14.99 -4.83 9.39
CA ALA A 89 -14.22 -4.49 10.59
C ALA A 89 -13.23 -3.33 10.34
N ALA A 90 -12.64 -3.29 9.15
CA ALA A 90 -11.72 -2.23 8.75
C ALA A 90 -12.42 -0.88 8.60
N MET A 91 -13.59 -0.83 7.94
CA MET A 91 -14.37 0.41 7.81
C MET A 91 -14.87 0.93 9.16
N GLU A 92 -15.30 0.04 10.05
CA GLU A 92 -15.69 0.42 11.42
C GLU A 92 -14.50 0.99 12.19
N MET A 93 -13.34 0.35 12.11
CA MET A 93 -12.10 0.84 12.73
C MET A 93 -11.76 2.25 12.25
N VAL A 94 -11.84 2.52 10.93
CA VAL A 94 -11.58 3.85 10.36
C VAL A 94 -12.54 4.89 10.92
N LYS A 95 -13.84 4.61 10.96
CA LYS A 95 -14.85 5.55 11.48
C LYS A 95 -14.61 5.89 12.95
N ILE A 96 -14.31 4.88 13.77
CA ILE A 96 -13.99 5.09 15.19
C ILE A 96 -12.70 5.89 15.33
N PHE A 97 -11.70 5.61 14.50
CA PHE A 97 -10.44 6.34 14.51
C PHE A 97 -10.65 7.83 14.17
N GLN A 98 -11.36 8.14 13.11
CA GLN A 98 -11.72 9.50 12.74
C GLN A 98 -12.44 10.24 13.88
N LEU A 99 -13.43 9.58 14.50
CA LEU A 99 -14.18 10.15 15.62
C LEU A 99 -13.29 10.43 16.83
N GLN A 100 -12.35 9.52 17.15
CA GLN A 100 -11.41 9.72 18.26
C GLN A 100 -10.46 10.90 18.01
N LEU A 101 -9.95 11.05 16.77
CA LEU A 101 -9.09 12.17 16.41
C LEU A 101 -9.85 13.51 16.48
N GLU A 102 -11.06 13.56 15.93
CA GLU A 102 -11.92 14.75 16.01
C GLU A 102 -12.28 15.11 17.47
N HIS A 103 -12.62 14.11 18.27
CA HIS A 103 -12.94 14.31 19.68
C HIS A 103 -11.74 14.87 20.45
N TYR A 104 -10.55 14.31 20.23
CA TYR A 104 -9.32 14.80 20.85
C TYR A 104 -9.06 16.28 20.47
N GLU A 105 -9.15 16.61 19.18
CA GLU A 105 -8.91 17.97 18.70
C GLU A 105 -9.92 18.97 19.29
N LYS A 106 -11.19 18.58 19.42
CA LYS A 106 -12.23 19.43 20.05
C LYS A 106 -11.99 19.67 21.54
N LEU A 107 -11.46 18.67 22.25
CA LEU A 107 -11.18 18.81 23.69
C LEU A 107 -9.91 19.59 23.97
N GLU A 108 -8.85 19.30 23.22
CA GLU A 108 -7.51 19.86 23.47
C GLU A 108 -7.26 21.17 22.70
N GLY A 109 -8.12 21.51 21.72
CA GLY A 109 -7.96 22.67 20.87
C GLY A 109 -6.82 22.58 19.85
N VAL A 110 -6.13 21.43 19.80
CA VAL A 110 -5.04 21.14 18.86
C VAL A 110 -5.13 19.68 18.37
N PRO A 111 -4.76 19.39 17.12
CA PRO A 111 -4.77 18.01 16.63
C PRO A 111 -3.70 17.18 17.34
N LEU A 112 -3.99 15.89 17.49
CA LEU A 112 -3.04 14.91 17.98
C LEU A 112 -1.80 14.86 17.06
N SER A 113 -0.61 14.69 17.64
CA SER A 113 0.61 14.55 16.82
C SER A 113 0.50 13.33 15.90
N LEU A 114 1.18 13.37 14.74
CA LEU A 114 1.12 12.26 13.79
C LEU A 114 1.52 10.92 14.44
N GLU A 115 2.53 10.94 15.31
CA GLU A 115 2.94 9.78 16.08
C GLU A 115 1.88 9.33 17.11
N GLY A 116 1.20 10.28 17.75
CA GLY A 116 0.07 10.01 18.64
C GLY A 116 -1.08 9.32 17.90
N LYS A 117 -1.44 9.79 16.71
CA LYS A 117 -2.43 9.14 15.84
C LYS A 117 -2.03 7.72 15.48
N ALA A 118 -0.77 7.52 15.08
CA ALA A 118 -0.25 6.19 14.78
C ALA A 118 -0.31 5.25 15.99
N ASN A 119 -0.05 5.74 17.21
CA ASN A 119 -0.20 4.96 18.45
C ASN A 119 -1.67 4.63 18.76
N THR A 120 -2.59 5.56 18.53
CA THR A 120 -4.04 5.33 18.71
C THR A 120 -4.50 4.20 17.77
N LEU A 121 -4.11 4.25 16.52
CA LEU A 121 -4.44 3.19 15.56
C LEU A 121 -3.82 1.83 15.95
N ALA A 122 -2.58 1.82 16.48
CA ALA A 122 -1.95 0.61 17.02
C ALA A 122 -2.77 -0.04 18.16
N GLN A 123 -3.32 0.78 19.05
CA GLN A 123 -4.20 0.30 20.13
C GLN A 123 -5.50 -0.29 19.57
N MET A 124 -6.08 0.30 18.52
CA MET A 124 -7.28 -0.22 17.89
C MET A 124 -7.01 -1.56 17.20
N VAL A 125 -5.89 -1.70 16.47
CA VAL A 125 -5.46 -2.97 15.87
C VAL A 125 -5.31 -4.04 16.96
N ARG A 126 -4.65 -3.72 18.07
CA ARG A 126 -4.50 -4.65 19.22
C ARG A 126 -5.84 -5.03 19.82
N SER A 127 -6.77 -4.10 19.95
CA SER A 127 -8.11 -4.36 20.46
C SER A 127 -8.94 -5.26 19.54
N ASN A 128 -8.65 -5.27 18.23
CA ASN A 128 -9.27 -6.17 17.25
C ASN A 128 -8.70 -7.59 17.27
N LEU A 129 -7.61 -7.85 17.97
CA LEU A 129 -6.91 -9.15 17.98
C LEU A 129 -7.83 -10.33 18.34
N PRO A 130 -8.75 -10.24 19.34
CA PRO A 130 -9.69 -11.34 19.62
C PRO A 130 -10.60 -11.67 18.43
N ALA A 131 -11.14 -10.67 17.74
CA ALA A 131 -11.96 -10.87 16.55
C ALA A 131 -11.15 -11.43 15.38
N ALA A 132 -9.90 -11.00 15.22
CA ALA A 132 -8.98 -11.54 14.22
C ALA A 132 -8.70 -13.02 14.45
N ILE A 133 -8.45 -13.43 15.70
CA ILE A 133 -8.15 -14.84 16.04
C ILE A 133 -9.39 -15.71 15.98
N GLN A 134 -10.53 -15.27 16.54
CA GLN A 134 -11.73 -16.09 16.70
C GLN A 134 -12.56 -16.17 15.42
N MET A 135 -12.64 -15.09 14.66
CA MET A 135 -13.51 -14.98 13.49
C MET A 135 -12.74 -14.72 12.19
N GLY A 136 -11.41 -14.61 12.25
CA GLY A 136 -10.59 -14.28 11.09
C GLY A 136 -10.76 -12.83 10.59
N LEU A 137 -11.33 -11.92 11.39
CA LEU A 137 -11.57 -10.53 11.02
C LEU A 137 -10.26 -9.71 11.13
N ILE A 138 -9.27 -10.13 10.37
CA ILE A 138 -7.96 -9.47 10.34
C ILE A 138 -8.10 -8.12 9.64
N VAL A 139 -7.59 -7.07 10.27
CA VAL A 139 -7.47 -5.72 9.69
C VAL A 139 -6.00 -5.36 9.65
N VAL A 140 -5.52 -4.97 8.46
CA VAL A 140 -4.16 -4.52 8.23
C VAL A 140 -4.21 -3.09 7.72
N PRO A 141 -4.10 -2.09 8.59
CA PRO A 141 -4.07 -0.70 8.17
C PRO A 141 -2.67 -0.29 7.72
N LEU A 142 -2.63 0.61 6.75
CA LEU A 142 -1.45 1.39 6.38
C LEU A 142 -1.76 2.85 6.66
N PHE A 143 -1.04 3.47 7.58
CA PHE A 143 -1.27 4.84 8.01
C PHE A 143 -0.17 5.75 7.50
N ALA A 144 -0.54 6.88 6.92
CA ALA A 144 0.43 7.87 6.47
C ALA A 144 -0.06 9.29 6.76
N GLY A 145 0.87 10.22 6.84
CA GLY A 145 0.51 11.60 7.05
C GLY A 145 1.69 12.55 6.88
N TYR A 146 1.38 13.83 6.86
CA TYR A 146 2.37 14.90 6.88
C TYR A 146 2.62 15.35 8.33
N ASP A 147 3.84 15.16 8.80
CA ASP A 147 4.27 15.63 10.11
C ASP A 147 4.58 17.12 10.05
N THR A 148 3.65 17.97 10.47
CA THR A 148 3.76 19.42 10.46
C THR A 148 4.88 19.97 11.36
N ARG A 149 5.36 19.18 12.33
CA ARG A 149 6.48 19.54 13.22
C ARG A 149 7.83 19.22 12.60
N ARG A 150 7.90 18.11 11.84
CA ARG A 150 9.12 17.65 11.18
C ARG A 150 9.17 18.04 9.70
N HIS A 151 8.12 18.68 9.18
CA HIS A 151 7.98 19.12 7.79
C HIS A 151 8.28 18.02 6.76
N ARG A 152 7.72 16.81 6.99
CA ARG A 152 7.90 15.67 6.09
C ARG A 152 6.76 14.67 6.15
N GLY A 153 6.60 13.91 5.06
CA GLY A 153 5.74 12.74 5.03
C GLY A 153 6.29 11.59 5.88
N ARG A 154 5.42 10.85 6.57
CA ARG A 154 5.75 9.66 7.36
C ARG A 154 4.72 8.56 7.11
N ILE A 155 5.18 7.31 7.14
CA ILE A 155 4.39 6.12 6.84
C ILE A 155 4.55 5.16 8.02
N TYR A 156 3.45 4.50 8.42
CA TYR A 156 3.42 3.53 9.50
C TYR A 156 2.65 2.28 9.10
N THR A 157 3.23 1.14 9.44
CA THR A 157 2.62 -0.18 9.30
C THR A 157 2.35 -0.80 10.66
N TYR A 158 1.52 -1.83 10.67
CA TYR A 158 1.09 -2.49 11.90
C TYR A 158 1.09 -4.00 11.70
N ASP A 159 1.58 -4.73 12.68
CA ASP A 159 1.32 -6.16 12.75
C ASP A 159 -0.02 -6.45 13.45
N ALA A 160 -0.47 -7.69 13.36
CA ALA A 160 -1.76 -8.10 13.93
C ALA A 160 -1.85 -7.96 15.45
N THR A 161 -0.72 -7.84 16.14
CA THR A 161 -0.65 -7.66 17.61
C THR A 161 -0.67 -6.20 18.02
N GLY A 162 -0.74 -5.27 17.06
CA GLY A 162 -0.69 -3.83 17.27
C GLY A 162 0.73 -3.28 17.43
N GLY A 163 1.75 -4.03 16.99
CA GLY A 163 3.09 -3.49 16.80
C GLY A 163 3.06 -2.44 15.71
N ARG A 164 3.64 -1.25 15.97
CA ARG A 164 3.71 -0.13 15.04
C ARG A 164 5.14 0.06 14.54
N TYR A 165 5.31 0.13 13.23
CA TYR A 165 6.59 0.32 12.57
C TYR A 165 6.55 1.56 11.70
N GLU A 166 7.57 2.41 11.76
CA GLU A 166 7.74 3.54 10.84
C GLU A 166 8.56 3.09 9.65
N GLU A 167 7.98 3.25 8.46
CA GLU A 167 8.64 2.94 7.19
C GLU A 167 9.36 4.18 6.67
N THR A 168 10.59 3.98 6.17
CA THR A 168 11.43 5.11 5.78
C THR A 168 10.95 5.77 4.50
N ASP A 169 10.58 4.96 3.49
CA ASP A 169 10.41 5.43 2.11
C ASP A 169 9.08 5.07 1.49
N PHE A 170 8.70 3.81 1.58
CA PHE A 170 7.46 3.28 1.02
C PHE A 170 7.06 1.96 1.67
N GLN A 171 5.78 1.63 1.54
CA GLN A 171 5.27 0.32 1.91
C GLN A 171 4.04 -0.03 1.08
N ALA A 172 3.76 -1.33 0.94
CA ALA A 172 2.54 -1.86 0.34
C ALA A 172 2.03 -3.06 1.13
N GLU A 173 0.73 -3.17 1.28
CA GLU A 173 0.05 -4.19 2.08
C GLU A 173 -1.10 -4.83 1.29
N GLY A 174 -1.54 -5.99 1.78
CA GLY A 174 -2.60 -6.77 1.16
C GLY A 174 -2.09 -7.91 0.28
N SER A 175 -2.98 -8.57 -0.47
CA SER A 175 -2.66 -9.78 -1.25
C SER A 175 -1.63 -9.53 -2.36
N GLY A 176 -1.77 -8.44 -3.13
CA GLY A 176 -0.80 -7.99 -4.13
C GLY A 176 0.26 -7.03 -3.57
N GLY A 177 0.33 -6.85 -2.25
CA GLY A 177 1.26 -5.92 -1.61
C GLY A 177 2.72 -6.21 -1.91
N ARG A 178 3.09 -7.50 -2.04
CA ARG A 178 4.45 -7.92 -2.38
C ARG A 178 4.88 -7.43 -3.77
N ASP A 179 3.99 -7.56 -4.75
CA ASP A 179 4.27 -7.21 -6.13
C ASP A 179 4.27 -5.68 -6.32
N ALA A 180 3.31 -4.99 -5.70
CA ALA A 180 3.31 -3.54 -5.61
C ALA A 180 4.60 -3.01 -4.96
N ARG A 181 5.01 -3.57 -3.82
CA ARG A 181 6.24 -3.17 -3.12
C ARG A 181 7.49 -3.42 -3.96
N THR A 182 7.54 -4.53 -4.69
CA THR A 182 8.67 -4.83 -5.58
C THR A 182 8.77 -3.81 -6.70
N THR A 183 7.65 -3.46 -7.34
CA THR A 183 7.58 -2.45 -8.38
C THR A 183 8.04 -1.08 -7.87
N ILE A 184 7.56 -0.68 -6.68
CA ILE A 184 7.97 0.58 -6.05
C ILE A 184 9.47 0.57 -5.78
N LYS A 185 9.99 -0.50 -5.18
CA LYS A 185 11.42 -0.64 -4.85
C LYS A 185 12.34 -0.47 -6.04
N LEU A 186 11.95 -0.94 -7.21
CA LEU A 186 12.77 -0.88 -8.43
C LEU A 186 12.83 0.53 -9.04
N SER A 187 11.86 1.39 -8.75
CA SER A 187 11.72 2.70 -9.40
C SER A 187 11.79 3.88 -8.45
N TRP A 188 11.58 3.66 -7.16
CA TRP A 188 11.61 4.72 -6.16
C TRP A 188 13.02 5.28 -5.98
N ARG A 189 13.11 6.59 -5.83
CA ARG A 189 14.32 7.32 -5.45
C ARG A 189 13.97 8.47 -4.50
N ASP A 190 14.90 8.83 -3.64
CA ASP A 190 14.69 9.99 -2.77
C ASP A 190 14.57 11.29 -3.60
N GLY A 191 13.71 12.19 -3.16
CA GLY A 191 13.47 13.47 -3.84
C GLY A 191 12.56 13.38 -5.08
N MET A 192 11.87 12.28 -5.33
CA MET A 192 10.81 12.22 -6.35
C MET A 192 9.79 13.32 -6.12
N ASP A 193 9.25 13.88 -7.21
CA ASP A 193 8.14 14.82 -7.13
C ASP A 193 6.77 14.11 -7.04
N ARG A 194 5.69 14.91 -6.85
CA ARG A 194 4.32 14.40 -6.74
C ARG A 194 3.90 13.63 -7.99
N ALA A 195 4.21 14.13 -9.17
CA ALA A 195 3.74 13.55 -10.43
C ALA A 195 4.38 12.18 -10.68
N GLU A 196 5.70 12.08 -10.51
CA GLU A 196 6.47 10.85 -10.61
C GLU A 196 6.00 9.80 -9.59
N THR A 197 5.72 10.23 -8.35
CA THR A 197 5.29 9.33 -7.28
C THR A 197 3.87 8.80 -7.50
N VAL A 198 2.97 9.62 -8.01
CA VAL A 198 1.62 9.19 -8.40
C VAL A 198 1.68 8.19 -9.56
N GLU A 199 2.51 8.44 -10.58
CA GLU A 199 2.73 7.47 -11.67
C GLU A 199 3.26 6.14 -11.15
N LEU A 200 4.22 6.18 -10.24
CA LEU A 200 4.78 4.98 -9.62
C LEU A 200 3.73 4.20 -8.82
N ALA A 201 2.87 4.88 -8.07
CA ALA A 201 1.78 4.25 -7.33
C ALA A 201 0.75 3.58 -8.27
N VAL A 202 0.35 4.25 -9.36
CA VAL A 202 -0.54 3.68 -10.38
C VAL A 202 0.10 2.47 -11.06
N GLN A 203 1.38 2.55 -11.40
CA GLN A 203 2.13 1.43 -11.97
C GLN A 203 2.20 0.25 -11.00
N ALA A 204 2.50 0.48 -9.72
CA ALA A 204 2.60 -0.57 -8.72
C ALA A 204 1.29 -1.34 -8.55
N LEU A 205 0.14 -0.64 -8.55
CA LEU A 205 -1.17 -1.28 -8.49
C LEU A 205 -1.52 -2.03 -9.78
N TYR A 206 -1.09 -1.54 -10.93
CA TYR A 206 -1.25 -2.23 -12.21
C TYR A 206 -0.47 -3.57 -12.23
N GLU A 207 0.82 -3.55 -11.85
CA GLU A 207 1.64 -4.77 -11.79
C GLU A 207 1.11 -5.76 -10.76
N ALA A 208 0.66 -5.27 -9.60
CA ALA A 208 0.04 -6.11 -8.59
C ALA A 208 -1.26 -6.77 -9.09
N ALA A 209 -2.06 -6.06 -9.91
CA ALA A 209 -3.30 -6.60 -10.46
C ALA A 209 -3.06 -7.63 -11.59
N ASP A 210 -1.89 -7.61 -12.21
CA ASP A 210 -1.48 -8.60 -13.22
C ASP A 210 -1.13 -9.95 -12.58
N GLU A 211 -0.57 -9.93 -11.37
CA GLU A 211 -0.10 -11.11 -10.63
C GLU A 211 -1.11 -11.62 -9.58
N ASP A 212 -1.88 -10.74 -8.95
CA ASP A 212 -2.83 -11.07 -7.89
C ASP A 212 -4.29 -10.97 -8.36
N SER A 213 -4.97 -12.11 -8.46
CA SER A 213 -6.38 -12.18 -8.87
C SER A 213 -7.35 -11.44 -7.93
N ALA A 214 -6.95 -11.20 -6.69
CA ALA A 214 -7.75 -10.50 -5.70
C ALA A 214 -7.56 -8.98 -5.73
N THR A 215 -6.51 -8.50 -6.42
CA THR A 215 -6.29 -7.07 -6.71
C THR A 215 -7.05 -6.64 -7.94
N GLY A 216 -7.80 -5.55 -7.85
CA GLY A 216 -8.56 -4.98 -8.97
C GLY A 216 -7.69 -4.13 -9.86
N GLY A 217 -7.46 -4.57 -11.09
CA GLY A 217 -6.92 -3.71 -12.14
C GLY A 217 -7.94 -2.65 -12.59
N PRO A 218 -7.47 -1.63 -13.34
CA PRO A 218 -8.35 -0.63 -13.94
C PRO A 218 -9.40 -1.27 -14.87
N ASP A 219 -10.64 -0.80 -14.79
CA ASP A 219 -11.76 -1.23 -15.64
C ASP A 219 -12.28 -0.03 -16.44
N PRO A 220 -11.75 0.24 -17.64
CA PRO A 220 -12.16 1.38 -18.43
C PRO A 220 -13.61 1.28 -18.94
N VAL A 221 -14.19 0.07 -18.99
CA VAL A 221 -15.59 -0.13 -19.42
C VAL A 221 -16.55 0.37 -18.37
N ARG A 222 -16.20 0.24 -17.08
CA ARG A 222 -17.01 0.70 -15.94
C ARG A 222 -16.53 2.00 -15.34
N GLY A 223 -15.44 2.59 -15.84
CA GLY A 223 -14.84 3.79 -15.29
C GLY A 223 -14.24 3.56 -13.89
N ILE A 224 -13.73 2.37 -13.58
CA ILE A 224 -13.17 2.06 -12.25
C ILE A 224 -11.65 2.13 -12.33
N TYR A 225 -11.07 3.06 -11.58
CA TYR A 225 -9.63 3.25 -11.48
C TYR A 225 -9.19 3.19 -10.01
N PRO A 226 -7.90 2.95 -9.73
CA PRO A 226 -7.36 3.01 -8.38
C PRO A 226 -7.67 4.34 -7.70
N MET A 227 -7.92 4.32 -6.40
CA MET A 227 -7.93 5.52 -5.59
C MET A 227 -6.49 5.97 -5.35
N VAL A 228 -6.25 7.27 -5.47
CA VAL A 228 -4.95 7.88 -5.15
C VAL A 228 -5.19 9.15 -4.37
N ALA A 229 -4.48 9.33 -3.28
CA ALA A 229 -4.51 10.54 -2.47
C ALA A 229 -3.09 11.02 -2.18
N THR A 230 -2.92 12.32 -2.03
CA THR A 230 -1.69 12.96 -1.58
C THR A 230 -1.91 13.62 -0.23
N ILE A 231 -0.88 13.61 0.61
CA ILE A 231 -0.92 14.23 1.93
C ILE A 231 0.31 15.11 2.07
N THR A 232 0.08 16.42 2.17
CA THR A 232 1.13 17.45 2.22
C THR A 232 0.89 18.40 3.39
N VAL A 233 1.62 19.48 3.44
CA VAL A 233 1.38 20.58 4.37
C VAL A 233 0.00 21.22 4.17
N ASP A 234 -0.55 21.16 2.95
CA ASP A 234 -1.88 21.69 2.62
C ASP A 234 -3.02 20.78 3.08
N GLY A 235 -2.72 19.50 3.32
CA GLY A 235 -3.64 18.51 3.82
C GLY A 235 -3.75 17.26 2.95
N PHE A 236 -4.79 16.47 3.23
CA PHE A 236 -5.18 15.29 2.47
C PHE A 236 -6.00 15.73 1.25
N GLU A 237 -5.60 15.29 0.08
CA GLU A 237 -6.27 15.55 -1.20
C GLU A 237 -6.42 14.23 -1.97
N GLU A 238 -7.65 13.82 -2.24
CA GLU A 238 -7.91 12.73 -3.18
C GLU A 238 -7.79 13.26 -4.62
N LEU A 239 -7.05 12.54 -5.47
CA LEU A 239 -6.88 12.94 -6.86
C LEU A 239 -8.16 12.63 -7.65
N PRO A 240 -8.61 13.56 -8.51
CA PRO A 240 -9.73 13.33 -9.43
C PRO A 240 -9.49 12.09 -10.31
N GLU A 241 -10.56 11.34 -10.58
CA GLU A 241 -10.51 10.11 -11.37
C GLU A 241 -9.96 10.36 -12.80
N GLU A 242 -10.25 11.52 -13.37
CA GLU A 242 -9.75 11.94 -14.69
C GLU A 242 -8.21 11.98 -14.74
N GLN A 243 -7.57 12.47 -13.67
CA GLN A 243 -6.11 12.49 -13.59
C GLN A 243 -5.50 11.09 -13.51
N ILE A 244 -6.19 10.16 -12.85
CA ILE A 244 -5.74 8.77 -12.76
C ILE A 244 -5.92 8.06 -14.10
N LEU A 245 -7.03 8.31 -14.79
CA LEU A 245 -7.29 7.83 -16.15
C LEU A 245 -6.16 8.23 -17.12
N GLU A 246 -5.78 9.51 -17.13
CA GLU A 246 -4.72 10.01 -18.02
C GLU A 246 -3.39 9.31 -17.74
N ARG A 247 -3.00 9.16 -16.46
CA ARG A 247 -1.76 8.48 -16.07
C ARG A 247 -1.79 7.00 -16.42
N PHE A 248 -2.93 6.35 -16.24
CA PHE A 248 -3.10 4.96 -16.63
C PHE A 248 -3.01 4.78 -18.15
N ALA A 249 -3.63 5.65 -18.95
CA ALA A 249 -3.54 5.61 -20.41
C ALA A 249 -2.07 5.78 -20.87
N ALA A 250 -1.33 6.71 -20.26
CA ALA A 250 0.09 6.90 -20.54
C ALA A 250 0.95 5.67 -20.15
N LEU A 251 0.63 5.02 -19.02
CA LEU A 251 1.29 3.78 -18.61
C LEU A 251 1.08 2.66 -19.63
N ILE A 252 -0.16 2.43 -20.06
CA ILE A 252 -0.48 1.39 -21.06
C ILE A 252 0.22 1.65 -22.37
N GLU A 253 0.24 2.89 -22.86
CA GLU A 253 0.94 3.23 -24.08
C GLU A 253 2.46 3.00 -23.97
N ARG A 254 3.06 3.34 -22.84
CA ARG A 254 4.48 3.05 -22.57
C ARG A 254 4.76 1.54 -22.55
N LYS A 255 3.90 0.74 -21.93
CA LYS A 255 4.03 -0.74 -21.93
C LYS A 255 3.86 -1.34 -23.32
N ARG A 256 2.91 -0.86 -24.13
CA ARG A 256 2.75 -1.31 -25.53
C ARG A 256 3.99 -1.06 -26.35
N ARG A 257 4.58 0.14 -26.25
CA ARG A 257 5.84 0.47 -26.95
C ARG A 257 7.01 -0.39 -26.49
N ALA A 258 7.08 -0.73 -25.21
CA ALA A 258 8.12 -1.61 -24.68
C ALA A 258 7.96 -3.05 -25.14
N ALA A 259 6.72 -3.52 -25.34
CA ALA A 259 6.43 -4.87 -25.85
C ALA A 259 6.67 -5.02 -27.36
N ASP A 260 6.55 -3.94 -28.14
CA ASP A 260 6.84 -3.92 -29.58
C ASP A 260 7.81 -2.76 -29.91
N PRO A 261 9.10 -2.95 -29.70
CA PRO A 261 10.09 -1.91 -29.95
C PRO A 261 10.27 -1.55 -31.43
N GLY A 262 9.54 -2.21 -32.35
CA GLY A 262 9.69 -2.04 -33.78
C GLY A 262 10.98 -2.69 -34.36
N PRO A 263 11.23 -2.58 -35.64
CA PRO A 263 12.45 -3.10 -36.24
C PRO A 263 13.68 -2.38 -35.71
N PRO A 264 14.79 -3.09 -35.48
CA PRO A 264 16.03 -2.47 -35.01
C PRO A 264 16.50 -1.35 -35.97
N PRO A 265 17.12 -0.29 -35.42
CA PRO A 265 17.66 0.77 -36.28
C PRO A 265 18.64 0.18 -37.31
N PRO A 266 18.70 0.75 -38.53
CA PRO A 266 19.65 0.29 -39.55
C PRO A 266 21.08 0.36 -38.99
N PRO A 267 21.93 -0.59 -39.33
CA PRO A 267 23.32 -0.58 -38.90
C PRO A 267 24.00 0.72 -39.33
N PRO A 268 24.92 1.24 -38.53
CA PRO A 268 25.66 2.43 -38.87
C PRO A 268 26.38 2.22 -40.22
N PRO A 269 26.49 3.26 -41.05
CA PRO A 269 27.18 3.15 -42.33
C PRO A 269 28.63 2.69 -42.09
N PRO A 270 29.18 1.84 -42.94
CA PRO A 270 30.54 1.38 -42.81
C PRO A 270 31.53 2.58 -42.78
N PRO A 271 32.58 2.51 -41.96
CA PRO A 271 33.54 3.61 -41.88
C PRO A 271 34.09 3.92 -43.28
N ALA A 272 34.14 5.21 -43.64
CA ALA A 272 34.66 5.67 -44.91
C ALA A 272 36.06 5.07 -45.10
N ARG A 273 36.24 4.32 -46.19
CA ARG A 273 37.55 3.78 -46.53
C ARG A 273 38.51 4.95 -46.69
N THR A 274 39.42 5.11 -45.79
CA THR A 274 40.55 6.03 -45.89
C THR A 274 41.36 5.59 -47.12
N ARG A 275 41.33 6.40 -48.20
CA ARG A 275 42.21 6.19 -49.34
C ARG A 275 43.65 6.25 -48.84
N ALA A 276 44.36 5.15 -48.99
CA ALA A 276 45.80 5.12 -48.74
C ALA A 276 46.51 6.20 -49.57
N PRO A 277 47.51 6.90 -49.04
CA PRO A 277 48.25 7.90 -49.80
C PRO A 277 48.97 7.23 -50.94
N ARG A 278 48.76 7.77 -52.17
CA ARG A 278 49.50 7.32 -53.37
C ARG A 278 50.99 7.57 -53.10
N SER A 279 51.76 6.51 -53.12
CA SER A 279 53.25 6.58 -53.13
C SER A 279 53.67 7.38 -54.38
N ARG A 280 54.29 8.53 -54.20
CA ARG A 280 55.02 9.24 -55.27
C ARG A 280 56.19 8.34 -55.67
N GLY A 281 56.16 7.92 -56.96
CA GLY A 281 57.27 7.24 -57.55
C GLY A 281 58.51 8.13 -57.49
N ALA A 282 59.61 7.54 -57.02
CA ALA A 282 60.94 8.11 -57.20
C ALA A 282 61.35 8.01 -58.66
N GLU A 283 61.45 9.14 -59.32
CA GLU A 283 62.22 9.25 -60.57
C GLU A 283 63.67 9.32 -60.17
N SER A 284 64.40 8.32 -60.62
CA SER A 284 65.90 8.34 -60.64
C SER A 284 66.40 8.89 -61.91
N ALA A 285 67.22 9.88 -61.88
CA ALA A 285 68.18 10.24 -62.89
C ALA A 285 69.48 9.48 -62.66
#